data_586c4cc8da79c3cb47bbed78e3797459
#
_entry.id   586c4cc8da79c3cb47bbed78e3797459
#
_cell.length_a   1.000
_cell.length_b   1.000
_cell.length_c   1.000
_cell.angle_alpha   90.00
_cell.angle_beta   90.00
_cell.angle_gamma   90.00
#
_symmetry.space_group_name_H-M   'P 1'
#
loop_
_entity.id
_entity.type
_entity.pdbx_description
1 polymer ?
#
loop_
_entity_poly.entity_id
_entity_poly.type
_entity_poly.pdbx_seq_one_letter_code
_entity_poly.pdbx_strand_id
1 'polypeptide(L)'
;MSQKDIGNKIPIYKLKAGKEVEDYYDEWTVQNKYDKDMVDWKYSGPQDTIDLFKKHNSKKDIKILDAGCGTGLVGIELKKNGFTNFDGADFSQKMLNLVPENIYQNLFKIDLNQKVKIKDNTYEGITCVGTFTFGHVNSPALDEMVRICKVSSLICFTINIGIYEEYGFDKKIKELEDKNSWKIIEFFKSNYIASKGVNAWLVLAQVTK
;
A
#
# COMPACT_ATOMS: atom_id res chain seq x y z
N MET A 1 -8.81 -11.00 -15.13
CA MET A 1 -10.05 -11.27 -14.35
C MET A 1 -10.77 -9.95 -14.23
N SER A 2 -12.05 -9.87 -14.57
CA SER A 2 -12.79 -8.61 -14.53
C SER A 2 -13.12 -8.18 -13.09
N GLN A 3 -13.44 -6.89 -12.88
CA GLN A 3 -13.91 -6.38 -11.57
C GLN A 3 -15.09 -7.21 -11.03
N LYS A 4 -16.02 -7.61 -11.92
CA LYS A 4 -17.18 -8.44 -11.56
C LYS A 4 -16.74 -9.80 -11.02
N ASP A 5 -15.77 -10.46 -11.64
CA ASP A 5 -15.29 -11.78 -11.23
C ASP A 5 -14.56 -11.71 -9.88
N ILE A 6 -13.72 -10.70 -9.69
CA ILE A 6 -12.99 -10.47 -8.43
C ILE A 6 -13.96 -10.05 -7.31
N GLY A 7 -14.91 -9.16 -7.61
CA GLY A 7 -15.92 -8.70 -6.65
C GLY A 7 -16.85 -9.81 -6.14
N ASN A 8 -17.01 -10.92 -6.89
CA ASN A 8 -17.73 -12.08 -6.38
C ASN A 8 -16.94 -12.85 -5.32
N LYS A 9 -15.61 -12.70 -5.30
CA LYS A 9 -14.70 -13.34 -4.33
C LYS A 9 -14.39 -12.43 -3.15
N ILE A 10 -14.31 -11.12 -3.39
CA ILE A 10 -13.98 -10.08 -2.42
C ILE A 10 -15.00 -8.95 -2.58
N PRO A 11 -16.06 -8.93 -1.77
CA PRO A 11 -17.23 -8.03 -1.98
C PRO A 11 -16.88 -6.55 -2.06
N ILE A 12 -15.90 -6.06 -1.29
CA ILE A 12 -15.48 -4.65 -1.30
C ILE A 12 -15.07 -4.16 -2.70
N TYR A 13 -14.59 -5.05 -3.57
CA TYR A 13 -14.18 -4.68 -4.93
C TYR A 13 -15.36 -4.37 -5.87
N LYS A 14 -16.59 -4.51 -5.42
CA LYS A 14 -17.80 -4.05 -6.16
C LYS A 14 -18.18 -2.62 -5.83
N LEU A 15 -17.66 -2.07 -4.74
CA LEU A 15 -18.04 -0.76 -4.24
C LEU A 15 -17.36 0.34 -5.04
N LYS A 16 -18.00 1.51 -5.08
CA LYS A 16 -17.41 2.73 -5.62
C LYS A 16 -16.57 3.41 -4.53
N ALA A 17 -15.54 4.13 -4.98
CA ALA A 17 -14.69 4.90 -4.06
C ALA A 17 -15.49 5.89 -3.20
N GLY A 18 -15.00 6.12 -1.98
CA GLY A 18 -15.59 7.07 -1.04
C GLY A 18 -16.30 6.40 0.13
N LYS A 19 -17.45 6.98 0.54
CA LYS A 19 -18.12 6.58 1.77
C LYS A 19 -18.54 5.11 1.83
N GLU A 20 -18.96 4.51 0.72
CA GLU A 20 -19.36 3.10 0.68
C GLU A 20 -18.18 2.17 1.06
N VAL A 21 -16.98 2.50 0.63
CA VAL A 21 -15.77 1.75 0.96
C VAL A 21 -15.39 1.97 2.43
N GLU A 22 -15.48 3.21 2.93
CA GLU A 22 -15.24 3.52 4.34
C GLU A 22 -16.20 2.74 5.25
N ASP A 23 -17.52 2.79 4.96
CA ASP A 23 -18.55 2.10 5.73
C ASP A 23 -18.33 0.57 5.72
N TYR A 24 -17.92 0.00 4.56
CA TYR A 24 -17.61 -1.42 4.46
C TYR A 24 -16.41 -1.81 5.33
N TYR A 25 -15.31 -1.03 5.30
CA TYR A 25 -14.18 -1.28 6.18
C TYR A 25 -14.57 -1.14 7.65
N ASP A 26 -15.40 -0.15 7.98
CA ASP A 26 -15.91 0.06 9.31
C ASP A 26 -16.69 -1.16 9.86
N GLU A 27 -17.49 -1.83 9.01
CA GLU A 27 -18.15 -3.08 9.35
C GLU A 27 -17.16 -4.26 9.42
N TRP A 28 -16.17 -4.27 8.52
CA TRP A 28 -15.19 -5.35 8.43
C TRP A 28 -14.22 -5.37 9.61
N THR A 29 -14.06 -4.23 10.32
CA THR A 29 -13.24 -4.16 11.55
C THR A 29 -13.91 -4.82 12.75
N VAL A 30 -15.24 -5.05 12.72
CA VAL A 30 -15.97 -5.64 13.85
C VAL A 30 -15.42 -7.03 14.18
N GLN A 31 -15.11 -7.25 15.48
CA GLN A 31 -14.53 -8.50 16.01
C GLN A 31 -13.24 -8.94 15.32
N ASN A 32 -12.43 -8.00 14.82
CA ASN A 32 -11.19 -8.26 14.08
C ASN A 32 -11.41 -9.16 12.85
N LYS A 33 -12.57 -9.03 12.21
CA LYS A 33 -12.93 -9.87 11.06
C LYS A 33 -11.98 -9.65 9.89
N TYR A 34 -11.53 -8.41 9.66
CA TYR A 34 -10.56 -8.10 8.60
C TYR A 34 -9.29 -8.95 8.73
N ASP A 35 -8.62 -8.91 9.87
CA ASP A 35 -7.36 -9.64 10.07
C ASP A 35 -7.55 -11.15 9.97
N LYS A 36 -8.67 -11.67 10.50
CA LYS A 36 -9.02 -13.10 10.36
C LYS A 36 -9.18 -13.50 8.89
N ASP A 37 -9.93 -12.69 8.12
CA ASP A 37 -10.12 -12.93 6.69
C ASP A 37 -8.77 -12.87 5.93
N MET A 38 -7.87 -11.94 6.26
CA MET A 38 -6.53 -11.86 5.65
C MET A 38 -5.71 -13.13 5.89
N VAL A 39 -5.76 -13.69 7.09
CA VAL A 39 -5.10 -14.98 7.41
C VAL A 39 -5.74 -16.12 6.62
N ASP A 40 -7.06 -16.25 6.65
CA ASP A 40 -7.81 -17.31 5.97
C ASP A 40 -7.63 -17.25 4.44
N TRP A 41 -7.50 -16.04 3.89
CA TRP A 41 -7.28 -15.82 2.47
C TRP A 41 -5.82 -16.00 2.03
N LYS A 42 -4.92 -16.25 2.97
CA LYS A 42 -3.47 -16.39 2.71
C LYS A 42 -2.92 -15.14 2.00
N TYR A 43 -3.20 -13.98 2.60
CA TYR A 43 -2.74 -12.70 2.10
C TYR A 43 -1.25 -12.53 2.34
N SER A 44 -0.45 -12.60 1.28
CA SER A 44 1.02 -12.52 1.35
C SER A 44 1.57 -11.10 1.11
N GLY A 45 0.72 -10.17 0.70
CA GLY A 45 1.15 -8.83 0.30
C GLY A 45 2.12 -8.12 1.26
N PRO A 46 1.85 -8.06 2.58
CA PRO A 46 2.77 -7.45 3.55
C PRO A 46 4.14 -8.11 3.56
N GLN A 47 4.20 -9.44 3.67
CA GLN A 47 5.46 -10.19 3.70
C GLN A 47 6.25 -10.02 2.41
N ASP A 48 5.62 -10.27 1.25
CA ASP A 48 6.28 -10.17 -0.06
C ASP A 48 6.88 -8.78 -0.29
N THR A 49 6.15 -7.75 0.12
CA THR A 49 6.60 -6.35 0.00
C THR A 49 7.81 -6.06 0.88
N ILE A 50 7.79 -6.50 2.14
CA ILE A 50 8.91 -6.26 3.05
C ILE A 50 10.12 -7.11 2.68
N ASP A 51 9.91 -8.34 2.18
CA ASP A 51 11.00 -9.17 1.66
C ASP A 51 11.68 -8.53 0.45
N LEU A 52 10.91 -7.94 -0.47
CA LEU A 52 11.46 -7.18 -1.58
C LEU A 52 12.16 -5.91 -1.12
N PHE A 53 11.53 -5.12 -0.25
CA PHE A 53 12.08 -3.86 0.26
C PHE A 53 13.43 -4.08 0.96
N LYS A 54 13.54 -5.08 1.86
CA LYS A 54 14.78 -5.37 2.59
C LYS A 54 15.89 -5.93 1.70
N LYS A 55 15.56 -6.59 0.60
CA LYS A 55 16.56 -7.07 -0.38
C LYS A 55 17.36 -5.91 -0.97
N HIS A 56 16.72 -4.74 -1.14
CA HIS A 56 17.33 -3.54 -1.72
C HIS A 56 17.69 -2.46 -0.69
N ASN A 57 17.32 -2.65 0.59
CA ASN A 57 17.67 -1.73 1.67
C ASN A 57 18.12 -2.48 2.92
N SER A 58 19.38 -2.28 3.29
CA SER A 58 19.99 -2.90 4.49
C SER A 58 19.83 -2.06 5.77
N LYS A 59 19.57 -0.75 5.65
CA LYS A 59 19.45 0.15 6.79
C LYS A 59 18.10 -0.03 7.47
N LYS A 60 18.08 -0.16 8.80
CA LYS A 60 16.87 -0.44 9.59
C LYS A 60 16.27 0.77 10.30
N ASP A 61 17.01 1.85 10.37
CA ASP A 61 16.67 3.10 11.06
C ASP A 61 16.14 4.19 10.12
N ILE A 62 16.05 3.93 8.82
CA ILE A 62 15.49 4.86 7.85
C ILE A 62 14.02 5.18 8.17
N LYS A 63 13.62 6.41 7.88
CA LYS A 63 12.25 6.85 8.11
C LYS A 63 11.31 6.34 6.99
N ILE A 64 10.39 5.45 7.33
CA ILE A 64 9.45 4.82 6.38
C ILE A 64 8.03 5.33 6.64
N LEU A 65 7.24 5.52 5.58
CA LEU A 65 5.79 5.65 5.64
C LEU A 65 5.13 4.38 5.12
N ASP A 66 4.25 3.80 5.91
CA ASP A 66 3.33 2.77 5.46
C ASP A 66 2.02 3.46 5.04
N ALA A 67 1.84 3.64 3.75
CA ALA A 67 0.75 4.38 3.15
C ALA A 67 -0.43 3.44 2.83
N GLY A 68 -1.58 3.64 3.48
CA GLY A 68 -2.69 2.70 3.50
C GLY A 68 -2.43 1.55 4.47
N CYS A 69 -1.99 1.89 5.70
CA CYS A 69 -1.50 0.91 6.68
C CYS A 69 -2.60 -0.01 7.25
N GLY A 70 -3.88 0.35 7.11
CA GLY A 70 -5.01 -0.43 7.64
C GLY A 70 -4.88 -0.73 9.12
N THR A 71 -4.98 -2.01 9.47
CA THR A 71 -4.80 -2.54 10.84
C THR A 71 -3.34 -2.76 11.24
N GLY A 72 -2.38 -2.41 10.37
CA GLY A 72 -0.95 -2.45 10.67
C GLY A 72 -0.21 -3.71 10.25
N LEU A 73 -0.76 -4.52 9.36
CA LEU A 73 -0.12 -5.78 8.92
C LEU A 73 1.28 -5.56 8.34
N VAL A 74 1.49 -4.51 7.55
CA VAL A 74 2.82 -4.15 7.00
C VAL A 74 3.75 -3.66 8.11
N GLY A 75 3.25 -2.84 9.04
CA GLY A 75 4.02 -2.37 10.20
C GLY A 75 4.52 -3.52 11.07
N ILE A 76 3.69 -4.57 11.26
CA ILE A 76 4.08 -5.78 11.98
C ILE A 76 5.24 -6.47 11.24
N GLU A 77 5.17 -6.59 9.91
CA GLU A 77 6.25 -7.19 9.13
C GLU A 77 7.52 -6.32 9.12
N LEU A 78 7.39 -4.98 9.03
CA LEU A 78 8.53 -4.06 9.20
C LEU A 78 9.25 -4.31 10.54
N LYS A 79 8.49 -4.34 11.64
CA LYS A 79 9.02 -4.57 12.99
C LYS A 79 9.71 -5.93 13.13
N LYS A 80 9.08 -7.00 12.64
CA LYS A 80 9.67 -8.36 12.61
C LYS A 80 11.01 -8.40 11.86
N ASN A 81 11.15 -7.58 10.80
CA ASN A 81 12.36 -7.48 10.01
C ASN A 81 13.38 -6.44 10.54
N GLY A 82 13.17 -5.92 11.75
CA GLY A 82 14.11 -5.08 12.47
C GLY A 82 14.09 -3.60 12.09
N PHE A 83 13.10 -3.13 11.31
CA PHE A 83 12.90 -1.70 11.10
C PHE A 83 12.36 -1.06 12.38
N THR A 84 12.83 0.16 12.70
CA THR A 84 12.56 0.82 13.98
C THR A 84 11.91 2.19 13.86
N ASN A 85 11.92 2.80 12.68
CA ASN A 85 11.49 4.18 12.49
C ASN A 85 10.48 4.29 11.33
N PHE A 86 9.21 4.05 11.63
CA PHE A 86 8.16 4.11 10.62
C PHE A 86 6.84 4.66 11.17
N ASP A 87 6.16 5.40 10.33
CA ASP A 87 4.84 5.98 10.53
C ASP A 87 3.81 5.22 9.70
N GLY A 88 2.55 5.19 10.16
CA GLY A 88 1.41 4.65 9.41
C GLY A 88 0.43 5.74 8.99
N ALA A 89 -0.16 5.59 7.82
CA ALA A 89 -1.22 6.47 7.35
C ALA A 89 -2.35 5.67 6.71
N ASP A 90 -3.61 5.98 7.08
CA ASP A 90 -4.78 5.36 6.48
C ASP A 90 -5.96 6.34 6.42
N PHE A 91 -6.90 6.07 5.52
CA PHE A 91 -8.13 6.85 5.37
C PHE A 91 -9.14 6.54 6.49
N SER A 92 -9.25 5.29 6.94
CA SER A 92 -10.20 4.82 7.94
C SER A 92 -9.67 5.00 9.37
N GLN A 93 -10.33 5.86 10.15
CA GLN A 93 -10.00 6.00 11.58
C GLN A 93 -10.23 4.69 12.35
N LYS A 94 -11.22 3.89 11.97
CA LYS A 94 -11.49 2.61 12.64
C LYS A 94 -10.40 1.59 12.40
N MET A 95 -9.85 1.54 11.17
CA MET A 95 -8.66 0.72 10.88
C MET A 95 -7.47 1.16 11.74
N LEU A 96 -7.19 2.47 11.80
CA LEU A 96 -6.10 3.01 12.63
C LEU A 96 -6.26 2.68 14.11
N ASN A 97 -7.49 2.65 14.61
CA ASN A 97 -7.78 2.31 16.01
C ASN A 97 -7.53 0.83 16.35
N LEU A 98 -7.42 -0.03 15.35
CA LEU A 98 -7.09 -1.46 15.52
C LEU A 98 -5.61 -1.77 15.39
N VAL A 99 -4.80 -0.80 15.00
CA VAL A 99 -3.35 -0.98 14.95
C VAL A 99 -2.84 -1.34 16.34
N PRO A 100 -2.10 -2.45 16.51
CA PRO A 100 -1.55 -2.80 17.81
C PRO A 100 -0.63 -1.72 18.36
N GLU A 101 -0.64 -1.55 19.67
CA GLU A 101 0.23 -0.57 20.34
C GLU A 101 1.71 -0.77 19.99
N ASN A 102 2.45 0.33 19.89
CA ASN A 102 3.89 0.34 19.64
C ASN A 102 4.33 -0.28 18.28
N ILE A 103 3.44 -0.37 17.29
CA ILE A 103 3.83 -0.74 15.93
C ILE A 103 4.43 0.48 15.22
N TYR A 104 3.71 1.58 15.09
CA TYR A 104 4.18 2.80 14.43
C TYR A 104 4.64 3.87 15.43
N GLN A 105 5.53 4.76 14.98
CA GLN A 105 5.89 5.97 15.72
C GLN A 105 4.71 6.93 15.79
N ASN A 106 4.07 7.15 14.64
CA ASN A 106 2.89 7.99 14.51
C ASN A 106 1.87 7.33 13.59
N LEU A 107 0.58 7.62 13.82
CA LEU A 107 -0.52 7.23 12.94
C LEU A 107 -1.23 8.50 12.46
N PHE A 108 -1.48 8.57 11.14
CA PHE A 108 -2.11 9.72 10.49
C PHE A 108 -3.38 9.30 9.75
N LYS A 109 -4.49 10.00 9.97
CA LYS A 109 -5.66 9.88 9.10
C LYS A 109 -5.43 10.71 7.83
N ILE A 110 -5.21 10.04 6.69
CA ILE A 110 -4.86 10.67 5.40
C ILE A 110 -5.64 10.02 4.26
N ASP A 111 -6.24 10.84 3.40
CA ASP A 111 -6.76 10.42 2.09
C ASP A 111 -5.66 10.56 1.04
N LEU A 112 -5.16 9.43 0.54
CA LEU A 112 -4.11 9.39 -0.49
C LEU A 112 -4.60 9.83 -1.89
N ASN A 113 -5.91 9.99 -2.10
CA ASN A 113 -6.46 10.61 -3.32
C ASN A 113 -6.37 12.15 -3.30
N GLN A 114 -5.92 12.72 -2.18
CA GLN A 114 -5.75 14.16 -2.00
C GLN A 114 -4.28 14.51 -1.81
N LYS A 115 -3.95 15.80 -1.96
CA LYS A 115 -2.63 16.29 -1.58
C LYS A 115 -2.41 16.08 -0.08
N VAL A 116 -1.43 15.25 0.29
CA VAL A 116 -1.15 14.94 1.69
C VAL A 116 -0.40 16.08 2.39
N LYS A 117 -0.76 16.36 3.66
CA LYS A 117 -0.13 17.41 4.47
C LYS A 117 1.21 16.94 5.07
N ILE A 118 2.06 16.37 4.23
CA ILE A 118 3.42 15.93 4.56
C ILE A 118 4.37 16.78 3.71
N LYS A 119 5.47 17.25 4.30
CA LYS A 119 6.48 18.04 3.60
C LYS A 119 7.20 17.19 2.55
N ASP A 120 7.68 17.85 1.50
CA ASP A 120 8.55 17.23 0.51
C ASP A 120 9.79 16.62 1.17
N ASN A 121 10.32 15.56 0.60
CA ASN A 121 11.57 14.93 1.04
C ASN A 121 11.59 14.54 2.54
N THR A 122 10.46 14.03 3.07
CA THR A 122 10.33 13.65 4.48
C THR A 122 10.77 12.21 4.74
N TYR A 123 10.40 11.26 3.86
CA TYR A 123 10.61 9.84 4.05
C TYR A 123 11.76 9.28 3.23
N GLU A 124 12.42 8.27 3.76
CA GLU A 124 13.53 7.52 3.14
C GLU A 124 13.06 6.18 2.56
N GLY A 125 11.79 5.87 2.75
CA GLY A 125 11.10 4.73 2.15
C GLY A 125 9.60 4.87 2.26
N ILE A 126 8.87 4.27 1.33
CA ILE A 126 7.41 4.10 1.41
C ILE A 126 7.07 2.65 1.12
N THR A 127 6.15 2.10 1.90
CA THR A 127 5.40 0.89 1.59
C THR A 127 3.94 1.24 1.33
N CYS A 128 3.29 0.61 0.33
CA CYS A 128 1.87 0.83 0.04
C CYS A 128 1.25 -0.48 -0.46
N VAL A 129 0.60 -1.22 0.44
CA VAL A 129 0.19 -2.60 0.21
C VAL A 129 -1.32 -2.76 0.39
N GLY A 130 -1.99 -3.32 -0.63
CA GLY A 130 -3.45 -3.50 -0.58
C GLY A 130 -4.27 -2.24 -0.86
N THR A 131 -3.62 -1.12 -1.11
CA THR A 131 -4.25 0.20 -1.24
C THR A 131 -4.64 0.51 -2.68
N PHE A 132 -3.81 0.13 -3.66
CA PHE A 132 -4.14 0.28 -5.08
C PHE A 132 -4.97 -0.90 -5.56
N THR A 133 -6.29 -0.80 -5.32
CA THR A 133 -7.27 -1.79 -5.67
C THR A 133 -8.61 -1.15 -6.04
N PHE A 134 -9.58 -1.96 -6.48
CA PHE A 134 -10.88 -1.46 -6.92
C PHE A 134 -11.56 -0.56 -5.88
N GLY A 135 -11.99 0.63 -6.33
CA GLY A 135 -12.73 1.57 -5.51
C GLY A 135 -11.91 2.32 -4.44
N HIS A 136 -10.58 2.21 -4.44
CA HIS A 136 -9.72 2.81 -3.42
C HIS A 136 -8.91 4.00 -3.96
N VAL A 137 -7.59 3.87 -4.02
CA VAL A 137 -6.67 4.94 -4.37
C VAL A 137 -6.26 4.85 -5.83
N ASN A 138 -6.26 5.99 -6.51
CA ASN A 138 -5.95 6.12 -7.93
C ASN A 138 -4.47 6.42 -8.18
N SER A 139 -4.04 6.24 -9.42
CA SER A 139 -2.63 6.38 -9.84
C SER A 139 -1.99 7.75 -9.57
N PRO A 140 -2.70 8.91 -9.49
CA PRO A 140 -2.07 10.18 -9.09
C PRO A 140 -1.44 10.17 -7.69
N ALA A 141 -1.84 9.27 -6.79
CA ALA A 141 -1.19 9.14 -5.49
C ALA A 141 0.32 8.82 -5.58
N LEU A 142 0.77 8.24 -6.70
CA LEU A 142 2.19 7.99 -6.94
C LEU A 142 3.01 9.28 -7.05
N ASP A 143 2.42 10.39 -7.55
CA ASP A 143 3.09 11.70 -7.57
C ASP A 143 3.37 12.21 -6.14
N GLU A 144 2.39 12.05 -5.24
CA GLU A 144 2.55 12.44 -3.83
C GLU A 144 3.57 11.56 -3.11
N MET A 145 3.59 10.25 -3.38
CA MET A 145 4.61 9.35 -2.82
C MET A 145 6.02 9.76 -3.25
N VAL A 146 6.21 10.08 -4.52
CA VAL A 146 7.51 10.60 -5.02
C VAL A 146 7.85 11.91 -4.32
N ARG A 147 6.90 12.86 -4.24
CA ARG A 147 7.12 14.18 -3.64
C ARG A 147 7.59 14.12 -2.19
N ILE A 148 6.95 13.25 -1.37
CA ILE A 148 7.27 13.15 0.06
C ILE A 148 8.50 12.29 0.36
N CYS A 149 9.03 11.57 -0.63
CA CYS A 149 10.26 10.80 -0.54
C CYS A 149 11.50 11.66 -0.81
N LYS A 150 12.59 11.35 -0.12
CA LYS A 150 13.92 11.87 -0.45
C LYS A 150 14.45 11.21 -1.72
N VAL A 151 15.37 11.88 -2.39
CA VAL A 151 16.12 11.27 -3.50
C VAL A 151 16.85 10.01 -3.01
N SER A 152 16.91 9.01 -3.85
CA SER A 152 17.45 7.66 -3.59
C SER A 152 16.60 6.79 -2.66
N SER A 153 15.44 7.26 -2.19
CA SER A 153 14.50 6.46 -1.41
C SER A 153 13.82 5.39 -2.24
N LEU A 154 13.40 4.32 -1.57
CA LEU A 154 12.65 3.23 -2.19
C LEU A 154 11.14 3.38 -1.93
N ILE A 155 10.34 3.16 -2.96
CA ILE A 155 8.88 3.04 -2.87
C ILE A 155 8.52 1.62 -3.31
N CYS A 156 7.97 0.82 -2.38
CA CYS A 156 7.54 -0.56 -2.63
C CYS A 156 6.03 -0.68 -2.48
N PHE A 157 5.34 -1.10 -3.52
CA PHE A 157 3.88 -1.09 -3.52
C PHE A 157 3.27 -2.22 -4.34
N THR A 158 2.01 -2.53 -4.05
CA THR A 158 1.22 -3.49 -4.81
C THR A 158 0.10 -2.80 -5.59
N ILE A 159 -0.16 -3.27 -6.82
CA ILE A 159 -1.30 -2.84 -7.64
C ILE A 159 -2.10 -4.08 -8.01
N ASN A 160 -3.39 -4.11 -7.68
CA ASN A 160 -4.28 -5.16 -8.14
C ASN A 160 -4.26 -5.23 -9.68
N ILE A 161 -4.02 -6.42 -10.24
CA ILE A 161 -3.88 -6.58 -11.70
C ILE A 161 -5.11 -6.06 -12.45
N GLY A 162 -6.30 -6.20 -11.86
CA GLY A 162 -7.54 -5.78 -12.52
C GLY A 162 -7.69 -4.28 -12.74
N ILE A 163 -6.97 -3.44 -11.99
CA ILE A 163 -7.04 -1.97 -12.11
C ILE A 163 -5.82 -1.35 -12.81
N TYR A 164 -4.81 -2.15 -13.12
CA TYR A 164 -3.52 -1.64 -13.58
C TYR A 164 -3.63 -0.71 -14.79
N GLU A 165 -4.35 -1.14 -15.82
CA GLU A 165 -4.63 -0.33 -17.01
C GLU A 165 -5.88 0.55 -16.82
N GLU A 166 -6.92 0.02 -16.18
CA GLU A 166 -8.21 0.69 -16.01
C GLU A 166 -8.09 2.01 -15.23
N TYR A 167 -7.23 2.04 -14.17
CA TYR A 167 -7.00 3.23 -13.35
C TYR A 167 -5.73 3.99 -13.76
N GLY A 168 -5.14 3.67 -14.92
CA GLY A 168 -4.03 4.38 -15.54
C GLY A 168 -2.69 4.25 -14.79
N PHE A 169 -2.49 3.18 -14.02
CA PHE A 169 -1.20 2.94 -13.35
C PHE A 169 -0.08 2.68 -14.34
N ASP A 170 -0.36 1.98 -15.45
CA ASP A 170 0.58 1.74 -16.56
C ASP A 170 1.14 3.06 -17.12
N LYS A 171 0.23 4.01 -17.38
CA LYS A 171 0.60 5.34 -17.90
C LYS A 171 1.34 6.18 -16.87
N LYS A 172 0.87 6.16 -15.61
CA LYS A 172 1.48 6.95 -14.53
C LYS A 172 2.89 6.47 -14.20
N ILE A 173 3.11 5.16 -14.14
CA ILE A 173 4.44 4.58 -13.91
C ILE A 173 5.39 5.03 -15.01
N LYS A 174 4.97 4.90 -16.28
CA LYS A 174 5.78 5.35 -17.43
C LYS A 174 6.03 6.86 -17.40
N GLU A 175 5.03 7.67 -17.09
CA GLU A 175 5.16 9.14 -16.96
C GLU A 175 6.24 9.53 -15.95
N LEU A 176 6.26 8.90 -14.78
CA LEU A 176 7.25 9.17 -13.73
C LEU A 176 8.67 8.71 -14.14
N GLU A 177 8.81 7.64 -14.90
CA GLU A 177 10.09 7.23 -15.49
C GLU A 177 10.54 8.21 -16.58
N ASP A 178 9.66 8.59 -17.51
CA ASP A 178 9.98 9.53 -18.60
C ASP A 178 10.39 10.92 -18.04
N LYS A 179 9.83 11.32 -16.90
CA LYS A 179 10.21 12.55 -16.17
C LYS A 179 11.49 12.40 -15.32
N ASN A 180 12.10 11.24 -15.28
CA ASN A 180 13.18 10.89 -14.36
C ASN A 180 12.84 11.22 -12.90
N SER A 181 11.59 11.02 -12.48
CA SER A 181 11.18 11.19 -11.08
C SER A 181 11.51 9.96 -10.25
N TRP A 182 11.46 8.80 -10.88
CA TRP A 182 11.91 7.53 -10.32
C TRP A 182 12.46 6.59 -11.40
N LYS A 183 13.03 5.47 -10.94
CA LYS A 183 13.42 4.33 -11.77
C LYS A 183 12.79 3.07 -11.20
N ILE A 184 12.16 2.26 -12.03
CA ILE A 184 11.69 0.93 -11.64
C ILE A 184 12.88 0.00 -11.46
N ILE A 185 12.98 -0.62 -10.29
CA ILE A 185 14.03 -1.59 -9.92
C ILE A 185 13.55 -3.02 -10.12
N GLU A 186 12.34 -3.32 -9.62
CA GLU A 186 11.69 -4.62 -9.82
C GLU A 186 10.20 -4.42 -10.10
N PHE A 187 9.65 -5.25 -11.00
CA PHE A 187 8.24 -5.24 -11.37
C PHE A 187 7.83 -6.65 -11.77
N PHE A 188 7.05 -7.31 -10.94
CA PHE A 188 6.62 -8.68 -11.21
C PHE A 188 5.26 -9.01 -10.58
N LYS A 189 4.67 -10.11 -11.05
CA LYS A 189 3.37 -10.59 -10.57
C LYS A 189 3.55 -11.35 -9.26
N SER A 190 2.80 -10.94 -8.21
CA SER A 190 2.68 -11.65 -6.93
C SER A 190 1.32 -12.35 -6.83
N ASN A 191 1.32 -13.52 -6.18
CA ASN A 191 0.13 -14.28 -5.83
C ASN A 191 -0.50 -13.75 -4.52
N TYR A 192 -0.85 -12.55 -4.54
CA TYR A 192 -1.21 -11.59 -3.50
C TYR A 192 -2.28 -12.09 -2.50
N ILE A 193 -3.42 -12.66 -2.97
CA ILE A 193 -4.43 -13.34 -2.15
C ILE A 193 -4.66 -14.73 -2.73
N ALA A 194 -3.83 -15.67 -2.33
CA ALA A 194 -3.71 -16.98 -2.98
C ALA A 194 -5.02 -17.78 -2.97
N SER A 195 -5.73 -17.85 -1.83
CA SER A 195 -6.98 -18.62 -1.72
C SER A 195 -8.13 -18.08 -2.56
N LYS A 196 -8.06 -16.81 -2.95
CA LYS A 196 -9.06 -16.13 -3.80
C LYS A 196 -8.62 -16.08 -5.27
N GLY A 197 -7.37 -16.47 -5.59
CA GLY A 197 -6.80 -16.34 -6.93
C GLY A 197 -6.69 -14.88 -7.40
N VAL A 198 -6.51 -13.95 -6.46
CA VAL A 198 -6.31 -12.53 -6.76
C VAL A 198 -4.82 -12.23 -6.79
N ASN A 199 -4.36 -11.68 -7.90
CA ASN A 199 -2.98 -11.32 -8.13
C ASN A 199 -2.79 -9.81 -8.10
N ALA A 200 -1.57 -9.39 -7.76
CA ALA A 200 -1.13 -8.01 -7.87
C ALA A 200 0.20 -7.90 -8.60
N TRP A 201 0.47 -6.75 -9.19
CA TRP A 201 1.83 -6.34 -9.50
C TRP A 201 2.50 -5.91 -8.19
N LEU A 202 3.67 -6.46 -7.91
CA LEU A 202 4.56 -5.99 -6.86
C LEU A 202 5.67 -5.17 -7.52
N VAL A 203 5.79 -3.91 -7.11
CA VAL A 203 6.64 -2.92 -7.74
C VAL A 203 7.59 -2.33 -6.72
N LEU A 204 8.87 -2.23 -7.07
CA LEU A 204 9.88 -1.48 -6.34
C LEU A 204 10.46 -0.41 -7.25
N ALA A 205 10.32 0.83 -6.86
CA ALA A 205 10.89 2.00 -7.54
C ALA A 205 11.89 2.73 -6.64
N GLN A 206 12.87 3.37 -7.25
CA GLN A 206 13.79 4.27 -6.58
C GLN A 206 13.58 5.71 -7.06
N VAL A 207 13.37 6.64 -6.14
CA VAL A 207 13.24 8.07 -6.43
C VAL A 207 14.56 8.63 -6.92
N THR A 208 14.55 9.38 -8.01
CA THR A 208 15.76 9.89 -8.67
C THR A 208 15.91 11.39 -8.64
N LYS A 209 14.85 12.15 -8.39
CA LYS A 209 14.90 13.62 -8.23
C LYS A 209 13.82 14.15 -7.27
#